data_fc57695553a36820bb53bc2b49fbc4e5
#
_entry.id   fc57695553a36820bb53bc2b49fbc4e5
#
_cell.length_a   1.000
_cell.length_b   1.000
_cell.length_c   1.000
_cell.angle_alpha   90.00
_cell.angle_beta   90.00
_cell.angle_gamma   90.00
#
_symmetry.space_group_name_H-M   'P 1'
#
loop_
_entity.id
_entity.type
_entity.pdbx_description
1 polymer ?
#
loop_
_entity_poly.entity_id
_entity_poly.type
_entity_poly.pdbx_seq_one_letter_code
_entity_poly.pdbx_strand_id
1 'polypeptide(L)'
;SSADQIDLGLKAYMNKVYSFMAVGLALTGVIAHLTSTLAFDFRTNTMTAFGNAIYGSPLAFIIMLAPLGFIIALNMGIAKMKESTVQVLFWAFAAVMGLSLSSIFIQYTGESVARVFFISAGAFGALSLYGYTTKKDLTGWGSFLFIGLIGILIASIVNIFVASSALQFGISVIGVLVFAGLTAYDTQRIKAMYFDNSG
;
A
#
# COMPACT_ATOMS: atom_id res chain seq x y z
N SER A 1 10.94 35.19 -7.16
CA SER A 1 9.97 35.21 -8.26
C SER A 1 8.78 34.31 -7.94
N SER A 2 7.69 34.45 -8.69
CA SER A 2 6.51 33.60 -8.50
C SER A 2 6.79 32.16 -8.83
N ALA A 3 7.67 31.88 -9.79
CA ALA A 3 8.08 30.52 -10.15
C ALA A 3 8.81 29.85 -9.00
N ASP A 4 9.71 30.56 -8.32
CA ASP A 4 10.45 30.02 -7.17
C ASP A 4 9.50 29.72 -6.00
N GLN A 5 8.50 30.59 -5.78
CA GLN A 5 7.49 30.34 -4.74
C GLN A 5 6.63 29.13 -5.05
N ILE A 6 6.25 28.90 -6.31
CA ILE A 6 5.52 27.71 -6.74
C ILE A 6 6.36 26.45 -6.50
N ASP A 7 7.66 26.48 -6.85
CA ASP A 7 8.54 25.34 -6.66
C ASP A 7 8.73 25.00 -5.18
N LEU A 8 8.88 26.00 -4.30
CA LEU A 8 8.96 25.81 -2.86
C LEU A 8 7.65 25.26 -2.30
N GLY A 9 6.51 25.76 -2.78
CA GLY A 9 5.20 25.27 -2.37
C GLY A 9 4.96 23.82 -2.80
N LEU A 10 5.35 23.45 -4.02
CA LEU A 10 5.25 22.09 -4.51
C LEU A 10 6.11 21.15 -3.67
N LYS A 11 7.34 21.53 -3.35
CA LYS A 11 8.24 20.73 -2.52
C LYS A 11 7.64 20.50 -1.14
N ALA A 12 7.10 21.54 -0.51
CA ALA A 12 6.46 21.44 0.80
C ALA A 12 5.23 20.51 0.75
N TYR A 13 4.42 20.63 -0.30
CA TYR A 13 3.24 19.76 -0.51
C TYR A 13 3.66 18.28 -0.65
N MET A 14 4.64 18.00 -1.49
CA MET A 14 5.11 16.62 -1.70
C MET A 14 5.74 16.05 -0.44
N ASN A 15 6.50 16.85 0.31
CA ASN A 15 7.07 16.43 1.58
C ASN A 15 5.98 16.08 2.59
N LYS A 16 4.90 16.86 2.64
CA LYS A 16 3.77 16.57 3.54
C LYS A 16 3.10 15.25 3.17
N VAL A 17 2.84 15.01 1.88
CA VAL A 17 2.24 13.77 1.40
C VAL A 17 3.12 12.57 1.76
N TYR A 18 4.41 12.64 1.47
CA TYR A 18 5.33 11.54 1.76
C TYR A 18 5.50 11.33 3.26
N SER A 19 5.46 12.39 4.07
CA SER A 19 5.53 12.26 5.52
C SER A 19 4.31 11.52 6.07
N PHE A 20 3.10 11.83 5.60
CA PHE A 20 1.91 11.08 5.96
C PHE A 20 2.02 9.61 5.57
N MET A 21 2.51 9.34 4.36
CA MET A 21 2.70 7.96 3.88
C MET A 21 3.71 7.21 4.74
N ALA A 22 4.83 7.84 5.07
CA ALA A 22 5.88 7.23 5.88
C ALA A 22 5.38 6.91 7.29
N VAL A 23 4.69 7.85 7.93
CA VAL A 23 4.13 7.63 9.27
C VAL A 23 3.03 6.59 9.23
N GLY A 24 2.19 6.59 8.19
CA GLY A 24 1.17 5.56 7.98
C GLY A 24 1.76 4.17 7.83
N LEU A 25 2.84 4.03 7.06
CA LEU A 25 3.56 2.77 6.91
C LEU A 25 4.19 2.32 8.23
N ALA A 26 4.77 3.25 8.98
CA ALA A 26 5.34 2.94 10.29
C ALA A 26 4.25 2.43 11.25
N LEU A 27 3.10 3.09 11.28
CA LEU A 27 1.96 2.66 12.09
C LEU A 27 1.49 1.26 11.69
N THR A 28 1.35 1.02 10.38
CA THR A 28 0.99 -0.30 9.84
C THR A 28 1.99 -1.36 10.31
N GLY A 29 3.29 -1.08 10.21
CA GLY A 29 4.34 -1.99 10.63
C GLY A 29 4.31 -2.29 12.12
N VAL A 30 4.12 -1.26 12.96
CA VAL A 30 4.03 -1.42 14.41
C VAL A 30 2.81 -2.26 14.79
N ILE A 31 1.64 -1.97 14.23
CA ILE A 31 0.42 -2.73 14.48
C ILE A 31 0.58 -4.18 14.03
N ALA A 32 1.16 -4.40 12.85
CA ALA A 32 1.39 -5.76 12.34
C ALA A 32 2.32 -6.55 13.27
N HIS A 33 3.39 -5.93 13.73
CA HIS A 33 4.35 -6.57 14.64
C HIS A 33 3.70 -6.89 16.00
N LEU A 34 3.03 -5.91 16.60
CA LEU A 34 2.38 -6.09 17.90
C LEU A 34 1.29 -7.16 17.83
N THR A 35 0.48 -7.14 16.76
CA THR A 35 -0.56 -8.14 16.57
C THR A 35 0.04 -9.54 16.44
N SER A 36 1.14 -9.68 15.69
CA SER A 36 1.80 -10.97 15.53
C SER A 36 2.36 -11.51 16.85
N THR A 37 2.92 -10.65 17.71
CA THR A 37 3.45 -11.07 19.01
C THR A 37 2.35 -11.49 19.98
N LEU A 38 1.16 -10.89 19.88
CA LEU A 38 0.00 -11.27 20.70
C LEU A 38 -0.70 -12.51 20.15
N ALA A 39 -0.64 -12.74 18.82
CA ALA A 39 -1.35 -13.82 18.15
C ALA A 39 -0.58 -15.14 18.15
N PHE A 40 0.75 -15.10 18.27
CA PHE A 40 1.60 -16.27 18.12
C PHE A 40 2.68 -16.27 19.20
N ASP A 41 2.82 -17.43 19.87
CA ASP A 41 3.89 -17.64 20.84
C ASP A 41 5.10 -18.23 20.12
N PHE A 42 6.12 -17.40 19.91
CA PHE A 42 7.33 -17.81 19.21
C PHE A 42 8.21 -18.74 20.01
N ARG A 43 8.01 -18.84 21.34
CA ARG A 43 8.74 -19.80 22.17
C ARG A 43 8.24 -21.21 22.01
N THR A 44 6.92 -21.38 21.92
CA THR A 44 6.29 -22.70 21.80
C THR A 44 5.88 -23.05 20.36
N ASN A 45 6.03 -22.10 19.42
CA ASN A 45 5.59 -22.21 18.02
C ASN A 45 4.10 -22.57 17.90
N THR A 46 3.27 -21.96 18.75
CA THR A 46 1.82 -22.20 18.75
C THR A 46 1.03 -20.89 18.67
N MET A 47 -0.15 -20.98 18.07
CA MET A 47 -1.10 -19.86 18.08
C MET A 47 -1.67 -19.68 19.48
N THR A 48 -1.78 -18.40 19.89
CA THR A 48 -2.49 -18.04 21.11
C THR A 48 -4.00 -18.09 20.89
N ALA A 49 -4.78 -17.99 21.97
CA ALA A 49 -6.24 -17.87 21.84
C ALA A 49 -6.64 -16.67 20.98
N PHE A 50 -5.94 -15.54 21.17
CA PHE A 50 -6.14 -14.33 20.35
C PHE A 50 -5.82 -14.62 18.87
N GLY A 51 -4.71 -15.31 18.57
CA GLY A 51 -4.34 -15.68 17.21
C GLY A 51 -5.36 -16.58 16.54
N ASN A 52 -5.88 -17.58 17.27
CA ASN A 52 -6.94 -18.42 16.75
C ASN A 52 -8.23 -17.64 16.47
N ALA A 53 -8.53 -16.63 17.29
CA ALA A 53 -9.71 -15.80 17.08
C ALA A 53 -9.60 -14.95 15.81
N ILE A 54 -8.43 -14.35 15.56
CA ILE A 54 -8.28 -13.43 14.42
C ILE A 54 -7.93 -14.15 13.11
N TYR A 55 -7.28 -15.31 13.17
CA TYR A 55 -6.84 -16.02 11.95
C TYR A 55 -7.62 -17.30 11.68
N GLY A 56 -8.19 -17.91 12.69
CA GLY A 56 -8.86 -19.21 12.57
C GLY A 56 -10.39 -19.16 12.67
N SER A 57 -10.99 -18.00 12.85
CA SER A 57 -12.44 -17.82 12.93
C SER A 57 -12.96 -17.07 11.70
N PRO A 58 -14.30 -16.95 11.52
CA PRO A 58 -14.86 -16.10 10.46
C PRO A 58 -14.38 -14.65 10.51
N LEU A 59 -13.93 -14.18 11.68
CA LEU A 59 -13.35 -12.84 11.83
C LEU A 59 -12.14 -12.63 10.92
N ALA A 60 -11.42 -13.70 10.58
CA ALA A 60 -10.28 -13.63 9.65
C ALA A 60 -10.67 -13.06 8.30
N PHE A 61 -11.84 -13.44 7.77
CA PHE A 61 -12.33 -12.90 6.49
C PHE A 61 -12.63 -11.42 6.59
N ILE A 62 -13.21 -10.98 7.71
CA ILE A 62 -13.53 -9.56 7.95
C ILE A 62 -12.23 -8.75 8.01
N ILE A 63 -11.22 -9.22 8.74
CA ILE A 63 -9.92 -8.56 8.84
C ILE A 63 -9.23 -8.47 7.48
N MET A 64 -9.28 -9.55 6.70
CA MET A 64 -8.67 -9.61 5.37
C MET A 64 -9.34 -8.64 4.39
N LEU A 65 -10.65 -8.51 4.44
CA LEU A 65 -11.43 -7.68 3.53
C LEU A 65 -11.60 -6.23 4.01
N ALA A 66 -11.34 -5.95 5.28
CA ALA A 66 -11.54 -4.63 5.86
C ALA A 66 -10.76 -3.52 5.15
N PRO A 67 -9.47 -3.71 4.75
CA PRO A 67 -8.75 -2.67 4.01
C PRO A 67 -9.43 -2.29 2.70
N LEU A 68 -9.97 -3.28 1.97
CA LEU A 68 -10.72 -3.01 0.74
C LEU A 68 -11.99 -2.21 1.03
N GLY A 69 -12.69 -2.56 2.10
CA GLY A 69 -13.87 -1.82 2.53
C GLY A 69 -13.56 -0.36 2.85
N PHE A 70 -12.44 -0.11 3.53
CA PHE A 70 -11.96 1.26 3.81
C PHE A 70 -11.66 2.02 2.53
N ILE A 71 -10.99 1.40 1.57
CA ILE A 71 -10.66 2.04 0.29
C ILE A 71 -11.93 2.42 -0.46
N ILE A 72 -12.90 1.51 -0.53
CA ILE A 72 -14.17 1.77 -1.20
C ILE A 72 -14.92 2.89 -0.51
N ALA A 73 -15.01 2.85 0.82
CA ALA A 73 -15.72 3.88 1.60
C ALA A 73 -15.05 5.26 1.43
N LEU A 74 -13.72 5.32 1.45
CA LEU A 74 -12.97 6.57 1.25
C LEU A 74 -13.22 7.13 -0.15
N ASN A 75 -13.16 6.28 -1.18
CA ASN A 75 -13.37 6.73 -2.56
C ASN A 75 -14.79 7.25 -2.78
N MET A 76 -15.77 6.65 -2.13
CA MET A 76 -17.17 7.08 -2.28
C MET A 76 -17.50 8.35 -1.51
N GLY A 77 -16.82 8.59 -0.38
CA GLY A 77 -17.18 9.66 0.54
C GLY A 77 -16.20 10.82 0.65
N ILE A 78 -15.00 10.69 0.05
CA ILE A 78 -13.89 11.63 0.29
C ILE A 78 -14.25 13.08 -0.10
N ALA A 79 -15.04 13.26 -1.16
CA ALA A 79 -15.44 14.59 -1.63
C ALA A 79 -16.36 15.31 -0.65
N LYS A 80 -17.06 14.57 0.23
CA LYS A 80 -18.01 15.10 1.20
C LYS A 80 -17.44 15.17 2.61
N MET A 81 -16.22 14.64 2.83
CA MET A 81 -15.62 14.57 4.15
C MET A 81 -14.79 15.80 4.44
N LYS A 82 -14.78 16.20 5.71
CA LYS A 82 -13.84 17.19 6.21
C LYS A 82 -12.42 16.61 6.20
N GLU A 83 -11.43 17.47 6.07
CA GLU A 83 -10.02 17.06 6.09
C GLU A 83 -9.68 16.26 7.35
N SER A 84 -10.17 16.70 8.53
CA SER A 84 -9.95 15.98 9.79
C SER A 84 -10.51 14.56 9.77
N THR A 85 -11.70 14.37 9.16
CA THR A 85 -12.31 13.05 9.01
C THR A 85 -11.48 12.16 8.12
N VAL A 86 -10.98 12.69 7.00
CA VAL A 86 -10.12 11.94 6.08
C VAL A 86 -8.84 11.49 6.77
N GLN A 87 -8.23 12.37 7.59
CA GLN A 87 -7.02 12.02 8.34
C GLN A 87 -7.27 10.90 9.35
N VAL A 88 -8.38 10.96 10.09
CA VAL A 88 -8.75 9.91 11.06
C VAL A 88 -8.95 8.58 10.34
N LEU A 89 -9.66 8.59 9.21
CA LEU A 89 -9.89 7.39 8.40
C LEU A 89 -8.59 6.85 7.82
N PHE A 90 -7.66 7.72 7.44
CA PHE A 90 -6.33 7.30 6.99
C PHE A 90 -5.58 6.53 8.08
N TRP A 91 -5.56 7.06 9.31
CA TRP A 91 -4.90 6.38 10.43
C TRP A 91 -5.61 5.06 10.77
N ALA A 92 -6.95 5.04 10.73
CA ALA A 92 -7.71 3.81 10.94
C ALA A 92 -7.40 2.78 9.84
N PHE A 93 -7.30 3.21 8.61
CA PHE A 93 -6.89 2.35 7.48
C PHE A 93 -5.50 1.76 7.70
N ALA A 94 -4.54 2.59 8.11
CA ALA A 94 -3.17 2.13 8.38
C ALA A 94 -3.14 1.06 9.48
N ALA A 95 -3.93 1.24 10.54
CA ALA A 95 -4.04 0.26 11.62
C ALA A 95 -4.68 -1.05 11.14
N VAL A 96 -5.75 -0.97 10.36
CA VAL A 96 -6.43 -2.14 9.80
C VAL A 96 -5.53 -2.90 8.83
N MET A 97 -4.75 -2.18 8.01
CA MET A 97 -3.73 -2.80 7.16
C MET A 97 -2.70 -3.56 7.99
N GLY A 98 -2.30 -3.00 9.12
CA GLY A 98 -1.39 -3.69 10.05
C GLY A 98 -1.97 -4.99 10.55
N LEU A 99 -3.24 -4.99 10.96
CA LEU A 99 -3.93 -6.21 11.36
C LEU A 99 -3.95 -7.25 10.24
N SER A 100 -4.27 -6.84 9.01
CA SER A 100 -4.32 -7.73 7.85
C SER A 100 -2.97 -8.31 7.49
N LEU A 101 -1.89 -7.54 7.65
CA LEU A 101 -0.53 -7.95 7.30
C LEU A 101 0.19 -8.65 8.44
N SER A 102 -0.40 -8.72 9.64
CA SER A 102 0.27 -9.30 10.80
C SER A 102 0.66 -10.77 10.62
N SER A 103 -0.11 -11.54 9.84
CA SER A 103 0.20 -12.95 9.57
C SER A 103 1.54 -13.13 8.84
N ILE A 104 1.99 -12.13 8.09
CA ILE A 104 3.27 -12.16 7.38
C ILE A 104 4.43 -12.30 8.37
N PHE A 105 4.36 -11.62 9.53
CA PHE A 105 5.40 -11.70 10.57
C PHE A 105 5.45 -13.07 11.24
N ILE A 106 4.37 -13.85 11.13
CA ILE A 106 4.31 -15.22 11.66
C ILE A 106 4.85 -16.21 10.63
N GLN A 107 4.52 -16.02 9.34
CA GLN A 107 4.88 -16.95 8.27
C GLN A 107 6.33 -16.80 7.79
N TYR A 108 6.89 -15.61 7.90
CA TYR A 108 8.22 -15.27 7.39
C TYR A 108 9.12 -14.80 8.53
N THR A 109 10.43 -14.99 8.36
CA THR A 109 11.41 -14.50 9.34
C THR A 109 11.44 -12.96 9.34
N GLY A 110 11.78 -12.37 10.50
CA GLY A 110 11.94 -10.92 10.60
C GLY A 110 12.97 -10.38 9.63
N GLU A 111 14.04 -11.14 9.37
CA GLU A 111 15.06 -10.74 8.40
C GLU A 111 14.49 -10.67 6.97
N SER A 112 13.70 -11.67 6.56
CA SER A 112 13.05 -11.67 5.24
C SER A 112 12.09 -10.50 5.08
N VAL A 113 11.28 -10.21 6.12
CA VAL A 113 10.35 -9.09 6.11
C VAL A 113 11.10 -7.76 6.01
N ALA A 114 12.16 -7.59 6.80
CA ALA A 114 12.98 -6.36 6.76
C ALA A 114 13.63 -6.17 5.40
N ARG A 115 14.16 -7.25 4.80
CA ARG A 115 14.79 -7.21 3.48
C ARG A 115 13.81 -6.73 2.41
N VAL A 116 12.63 -7.34 2.36
CA VAL A 116 11.58 -6.95 1.40
C VAL A 116 11.15 -5.50 1.63
N PHE A 117 11.01 -5.10 2.89
CA PHE A 117 10.64 -3.73 3.25
C PHE A 117 11.66 -2.73 2.72
N PHE A 118 12.96 -2.96 2.95
CA PHE A 118 14.00 -2.03 2.50
C PHE A 118 14.14 -1.99 0.98
N ILE A 119 14.04 -3.14 0.32
CA ILE A 119 14.06 -3.20 -1.14
C ILE A 119 12.87 -2.44 -1.71
N SER A 120 11.68 -2.65 -1.15
CA SER A 120 10.45 -1.97 -1.58
C SER A 120 10.52 -0.47 -1.35
N ALA A 121 11.06 -0.04 -0.21
CA ALA A 121 11.23 1.37 0.11
C ALA A 121 12.18 2.05 -0.87
N GLY A 122 13.30 1.40 -1.21
CA GLY A 122 14.24 1.91 -2.21
C GLY A 122 13.62 2.00 -3.59
N ALA A 123 12.90 0.96 -4.01
CA ALA A 123 12.21 0.95 -5.30
C ALA A 123 11.12 2.03 -5.35
N PHE A 124 10.32 2.15 -4.29
CA PHE A 124 9.29 3.19 -4.20
C PHE A 124 9.91 4.58 -4.30
N GLY A 125 10.99 4.83 -3.56
CA GLY A 125 11.69 6.11 -3.59
C GLY A 125 12.21 6.46 -4.98
N ALA A 126 12.83 5.50 -5.66
CA ALA A 126 13.36 5.70 -7.01
C ALA A 126 12.24 5.97 -8.02
N LEU A 127 11.15 5.20 -7.96
CA LEU A 127 10.03 5.37 -8.87
C LEU A 127 9.25 6.65 -8.61
N SER A 128 9.14 7.05 -7.35
CA SER A 128 8.52 8.32 -6.97
C SER A 128 9.32 9.50 -7.52
N LEU A 129 10.65 9.42 -7.41
CA LEU A 129 11.54 10.43 -7.98
C LEU A 129 11.40 10.48 -9.50
N TYR A 130 11.34 9.33 -10.17
CA TYR A 130 11.12 9.29 -11.60
C TYR A 130 9.79 9.95 -11.99
N GLY A 131 8.70 9.59 -11.32
CA GLY A 131 7.37 10.18 -11.61
C GLY A 131 7.33 11.69 -11.33
N TYR A 132 8.08 12.15 -10.32
CA TYR A 132 8.17 13.57 -9.99
C TYR A 132 8.97 14.36 -11.01
N THR A 133 10.09 13.81 -11.52
CA THR A 133 11.04 14.54 -12.35
C THR A 133 10.84 14.33 -13.85
N THR A 134 10.17 13.25 -14.28
CA THR A 134 9.99 12.95 -15.69
C THR A 134 9.16 14.02 -16.39
N LYS A 135 9.56 14.37 -17.60
CA LYS A 135 8.79 15.25 -18.48
C LYS A 135 7.80 14.48 -19.34
N LYS A 136 7.91 13.16 -19.37
CA LYS A 136 6.99 12.30 -20.12
C LYS A 136 5.64 12.27 -19.43
N ASP A 137 4.57 12.48 -20.21
CA ASP A 137 3.21 12.39 -19.69
C ASP A 137 2.83 10.91 -19.50
N LEU A 138 2.59 10.53 -18.25
CA LEU A 138 2.23 9.16 -17.88
C LEU A 138 0.72 8.93 -17.81
N THR A 139 -0.09 9.95 -18.09
CA THR A 139 -1.55 9.88 -17.96
C THR A 139 -2.16 8.76 -18.80
N GLY A 140 -1.65 8.54 -20.02
CA GLY A 140 -2.15 7.49 -20.89
C GLY A 140 -1.84 6.07 -20.41
N TRP A 141 -0.88 5.92 -19.49
CA TRP A 141 -0.51 4.61 -18.94
C TRP A 141 -1.43 4.15 -17.82
N GLY A 142 -2.18 5.09 -17.16
CA GLY A 142 -3.00 4.76 -16.02
C GLY A 142 -4.04 3.69 -16.31
N SER A 143 -4.78 3.82 -17.43
CA SER A 143 -5.80 2.84 -17.82
C SER A 143 -5.19 1.49 -18.16
N PHE A 144 -4.07 1.49 -18.89
CA PHE A 144 -3.36 0.27 -19.25
C PHE A 144 -2.86 -0.47 -18.00
N LEU A 145 -2.25 0.27 -17.07
CA LEU A 145 -1.73 -0.32 -15.83
C LEU A 145 -2.86 -0.82 -14.93
N PHE A 146 -3.99 -0.11 -14.89
CA PHE A 146 -5.17 -0.56 -14.14
C PHE A 146 -5.72 -1.88 -14.68
N ILE A 147 -5.82 -2.00 -16.00
CA ILE A 147 -6.22 -3.25 -16.65
C ILE A 147 -5.22 -4.37 -16.32
N GLY A 148 -3.92 -4.06 -16.32
CA GLY A 148 -2.88 -5.00 -15.91
C GLY A 148 -3.06 -5.48 -14.48
N LEU A 149 -3.41 -4.57 -13.57
CA LEU A 149 -3.68 -4.91 -12.18
C LEU A 149 -4.86 -5.88 -12.05
N ILE A 150 -5.96 -5.61 -12.75
CA ILE A 150 -7.13 -6.50 -12.77
C ILE A 150 -6.74 -7.87 -13.32
N GLY A 151 -5.95 -7.90 -14.39
CA GLY A 151 -5.46 -9.14 -14.98
C GLY A 151 -4.63 -9.96 -14.00
N ILE A 152 -3.77 -9.31 -13.21
CA ILE A 152 -2.97 -9.96 -12.17
C ILE A 152 -3.86 -10.56 -11.09
N LEU A 153 -4.89 -9.82 -10.66
CA LEU A 153 -5.83 -10.31 -9.64
C LEU A 153 -6.57 -11.55 -10.13
N ILE A 154 -7.05 -11.52 -11.38
CA ILE A 154 -7.73 -12.67 -11.99
C ILE A 154 -6.78 -13.86 -12.10
N ALA A 155 -5.56 -13.64 -12.60
CA ALA A 155 -4.56 -14.70 -12.72
C ALA A 155 -4.18 -15.29 -11.37
N SER A 156 -4.11 -14.47 -10.32
CA SER A 156 -3.82 -14.94 -8.95
C SER A 156 -4.94 -15.83 -8.44
N ILE A 157 -6.20 -15.47 -8.68
CA ILE A 157 -7.37 -16.29 -8.30
C ILE A 157 -7.33 -17.63 -9.03
N VAL A 158 -7.09 -17.60 -10.35
CA VAL A 158 -6.97 -18.83 -11.16
C VAL A 158 -5.85 -19.71 -10.63
N ASN A 159 -4.72 -19.12 -10.23
CA ASN A 159 -3.59 -19.90 -9.74
C ASN A 159 -3.85 -20.58 -8.41
N ILE A 160 -4.80 -20.11 -7.61
CA ILE A 160 -5.22 -20.81 -6.39
C ILE A 160 -5.73 -22.21 -6.74
N PHE A 161 -6.42 -22.37 -7.86
CA PHE A 161 -6.96 -23.64 -8.32
C PHE A 161 -5.96 -24.48 -9.12
N VAL A 162 -5.09 -23.83 -9.91
CA VAL A 162 -4.12 -24.49 -10.80
C VAL A 162 -2.84 -24.84 -10.03
N ALA A 163 -2.45 -24.02 -9.05
CA ALA A 163 -1.25 -24.20 -8.21
C ALA A 163 0.03 -24.36 -9.05
N SER A 164 0.16 -23.58 -10.14
CA SER A 164 1.33 -23.60 -11.01
C SER A 164 2.41 -22.66 -10.48
N SER A 165 3.62 -23.17 -10.24
CA SER A 165 4.75 -22.34 -9.83
C SER A 165 5.26 -21.43 -10.97
N ALA A 166 5.17 -21.90 -12.21
CA ALA A 166 5.52 -21.08 -13.38
C ALA A 166 4.56 -19.88 -13.50
N LEU A 167 3.26 -20.11 -13.31
CA LEU A 167 2.27 -19.04 -13.34
C LEU A 167 2.49 -18.07 -12.17
N GLN A 168 2.80 -18.56 -10.97
CA GLN A 168 3.12 -17.72 -9.82
C GLN A 168 4.32 -16.82 -10.09
N PHE A 169 5.37 -17.36 -10.70
CA PHE A 169 6.55 -16.58 -11.07
C PHE A 169 6.18 -15.48 -12.08
N GLY A 170 5.41 -15.82 -13.12
CA GLY A 170 4.97 -14.85 -14.12
C GLY A 170 4.13 -13.75 -13.51
N ILE A 171 3.19 -14.07 -12.63
CA ILE A 171 2.36 -13.10 -11.90
C ILE A 171 3.26 -12.15 -11.08
N SER A 172 4.25 -12.69 -10.39
CA SER A 172 5.16 -11.89 -9.56
C SER A 172 5.96 -10.90 -10.40
N VAL A 173 6.52 -11.33 -11.54
CA VAL A 173 7.31 -10.46 -12.42
C VAL A 173 6.42 -9.35 -13.01
N ILE A 174 5.29 -9.72 -13.59
CA ILE A 174 4.37 -8.75 -14.19
C ILE A 174 3.81 -7.83 -13.11
N GLY A 175 3.51 -8.36 -11.93
CA GLY A 175 3.03 -7.58 -10.80
C GLY A 175 4.00 -6.48 -10.39
N VAL A 176 5.28 -6.80 -10.29
CA VAL A 176 6.31 -5.80 -9.96
C VAL A 176 6.33 -4.69 -11.00
N LEU A 177 6.29 -5.05 -12.29
CA LEU A 177 6.31 -4.07 -13.37
C LEU A 177 5.06 -3.18 -13.35
N VAL A 178 3.88 -3.75 -13.14
CA VAL A 178 2.62 -3.00 -13.07
C VAL A 178 2.62 -2.04 -11.87
N PHE A 179 3.01 -2.53 -10.69
CA PHE A 179 3.06 -1.68 -9.50
C PHE A 179 4.13 -0.60 -9.61
N ALA A 180 5.26 -0.89 -10.25
CA ALA A 180 6.28 0.11 -10.54
C ALA A 180 5.73 1.24 -11.41
N GLY A 181 5.05 0.87 -12.49
CA GLY A 181 4.42 1.84 -13.38
C GLY A 181 3.34 2.66 -12.68
N LEU A 182 2.51 2.02 -11.86
CA LEU A 182 1.48 2.71 -11.07
C LEU A 182 2.08 3.69 -10.07
N THR A 183 3.19 3.33 -9.42
CA THR A 183 3.88 4.22 -8.47
C THR A 183 4.35 5.50 -9.17
N ALA A 184 5.00 5.37 -10.32
CA ALA A 184 5.45 6.52 -11.10
C ALA A 184 4.27 7.36 -11.58
N TYR A 185 3.22 6.71 -12.09
CA TYR A 185 2.00 7.38 -12.54
C TYR A 185 1.33 8.14 -11.39
N ASP A 186 1.15 7.51 -10.23
CA ASP A 186 0.49 8.12 -9.08
C ASP A 186 1.29 9.32 -8.56
N THR A 187 2.62 9.23 -8.53
CA THR A 187 3.47 10.34 -8.11
C THR A 187 3.30 11.54 -9.04
N GLN A 188 3.30 11.31 -10.36
CA GLN A 188 3.06 12.37 -11.32
C GLN A 188 1.66 12.97 -11.18
N ARG A 189 0.65 12.13 -10.92
CA ARG A 189 -0.72 12.58 -10.71
C ARG A 189 -0.84 13.44 -9.46
N ILE A 190 -0.20 13.05 -8.35
CA ILE A 190 -0.18 13.83 -7.12
C ILE A 190 0.46 15.20 -7.36
N LYS A 191 1.57 15.23 -8.10
CA LYS A 191 2.24 16.47 -8.48
C LYS A 191 1.33 17.38 -9.30
N ALA A 192 0.61 16.79 -10.28
CA ALA A 192 -0.33 17.53 -11.12
C ALA A 192 -1.48 18.12 -10.30
N MET A 193 -1.98 17.40 -9.29
CA MET A 193 -3.05 17.88 -8.41
C MET A 193 -2.64 19.14 -7.65
N TYR A 194 -1.38 19.28 -7.28
CA TYR A 194 -0.88 20.49 -6.64
C TYR A 194 -1.03 21.71 -7.56
N PHE A 195 -0.63 21.56 -8.82
CA PHE A 195 -0.72 22.66 -9.78
C PHE A 195 -2.17 23.03 -10.09
N ASP A 196 -3.06 22.05 -10.18
CA ASP A 196 -4.49 22.30 -10.42
C ASP A 196 -5.14 23.07 -9.27
N ASN A 197 -4.74 22.82 -8.03
CA ASN A 197 -5.30 23.47 -6.85
C ASN A 197 -4.63 24.81 -6.53
N SER A 198 -3.54 25.15 -7.19
CA SER A 198 -2.77 26.37 -6.94
C SER A 198 -3.05 27.49 -7.95
N GLY A 199 -3.85 27.21 -8.99
CA GLY A 199 -4.19 28.15 -10.05
C GLY A 199 -5.34 29.07 -9.72
#